data_7e0bba1f0c94e5deb5a84991e59108c8
#
_entry.id   7e0bba1f0c94e5deb5a84991e59108c8
#
_cell.length_a   1.000
_cell.length_b   1.000
_cell.length_c   1.000
_cell.angle_alpha   90.00
_cell.angle_beta   90.00
_cell.angle_gamma   90.00
#
_symmetry.space_group_name_H-M   'P 1'
#
loop_
_entity.id
_entity.type
_entity.pdbx_description
1 polymer ?
#
loop_
_entity_poly.entity_id
_entity_poly.type
_entity_poly.pdbx_seq_one_letter_code
_entity_poly.pdbx_strand_id
1 'polypeptide(L)'
;MTSFTDLVKARRSANKFDPSVTISPQELDDMFNLVKFAPSAFNLQHAHYVPVIDQTKKEQVHEAAFKQYKVLTSSAVIAVLGDLEAYHNVGPINEGLLSLGVIDQREFEETVSSVTDMYE
;
A
#
# COMPACT_ATOMS: atom_id res chain seq x y z
N MET A 1 13.26 21.87 -11.47
CA MET A 1 12.55 20.89 -10.62
C MET A 1 11.06 20.98 -10.94
N THR A 2 10.43 19.89 -11.35
CA THR A 2 8.97 19.88 -11.68
C THR A 2 8.19 20.07 -10.38
N SER A 3 7.22 20.98 -10.35
CA SER A 3 6.40 21.19 -9.14
C SER A 3 5.42 20.03 -8.95
N PHE A 4 4.96 19.81 -7.71
CA PHE A 4 3.91 18.83 -7.44
C PHE A 4 2.64 19.08 -8.27
N THR A 5 2.27 20.36 -8.43
CA THR A 5 1.12 20.77 -9.27
C THR A 5 1.30 20.35 -10.72
N ASP A 6 2.51 20.48 -11.27
CA ASP A 6 2.79 20.09 -12.66
C ASP A 6 2.73 18.56 -12.81
N LEU A 7 3.23 17.79 -11.81
CA LEU A 7 3.13 16.35 -11.80
C LEU A 7 1.67 15.88 -11.79
N VAL A 8 0.85 16.45 -10.93
CA VAL A 8 -0.59 16.13 -10.87
C VAL A 8 -1.30 16.44 -12.19
N LYS A 9 -1.03 17.60 -12.79
CA LYS A 9 -1.64 18.01 -14.07
C LYS A 9 -1.14 17.15 -15.25
N ALA A 10 0.11 16.70 -15.22
CA ALA A 10 0.70 15.91 -16.29
C ALA A 10 0.35 14.41 -16.20
N ARG A 11 0.00 13.90 -15.00
CA ARG A 11 -0.34 12.49 -14.79
C ARG A 11 -1.44 12.03 -15.76
N ARG A 12 -1.23 10.88 -16.38
CA ARG A 12 -2.22 10.16 -17.19
C ARG A 12 -2.23 8.68 -16.79
N SER A 13 -3.36 8.03 -17.01
CA SER A 13 -3.44 6.56 -16.91
C SER A 13 -2.86 5.95 -18.17
N ALA A 14 -1.76 5.23 -18.04
CA ALA A 14 -1.14 4.54 -19.16
C ALA A 14 -1.96 3.30 -19.54
N ASN A 15 -2.15 3.09 -20.83
CA ASN A 15 -2.78 1.88 -21.39
C ASN A 15 -1.78 0.99 -22.15
N LYS A 16 -0.62 1.54 -22.48
CA LYS A 16 0.47 0.82 -23.13
C LYS A 16 1.76 1.12 -22.38
N PHE A 17 2.51 0.08 -22.08
CA PHE A 17 3.84 0.16 -21.48
C PHE A 17 4.88 -0.33 -22.50
N ASP A 18 6.08 0.18 -22.37
CA ASP A 18 7.23 -0.30 -23.13
C ASP A 18 7.80 -1.55 -22.45
N PRO A 19 7.69 -2.74 -23.05
CA PRO A 19 8.14 -3.97 -22.43
C PRO A 19 9.68 -4.06 -22.32
N SER A 20 10.42 -3.17 -22.97
CA SER A 20 11.88 -3.09 -22.83
C SER A 20 12.32 -2.37 -21.56
N VAL A 21 11.42 -1.62 -20.92
CA VAL A 21 11.69 -0.92 -19.66
C VAL A 21 11.36 -1.84 -18.50
N THR A 22 12.34 -2.05 -17.64
CA THR A 22 12.22 -2.88 -16.42
C THR A 22 12.35 -2.02 -15.18
N ILE A 23 11.71 -2.46 -14.10
CA ILE A 23 11.89 -1.90 -12.77
C ILE A 23 12.72 -2.88 -11.93
N SER A 24 13.72 -2.37 -11.24
CA SER A 24 14.54 -3.18 -10.35
C SER A 24 13.86 -3.43 -9.00
N PRO A 25 14.23 -4.49 -8.27
CA PRO A 25 13.77 -4.68 -6.90
C PRO A 25 14.08 -3.48 -5.99
N GLN A 26 15.23 -2.84 -6.16
CA GLN A 26 15.60 -1.67 -5.36
C GLN A 26 14.66 -0.48 -5.60
N GLU A 27 14.29 -0.20 -6.86
CA GLU A 27 13.33 0.86 -7.17
C GLU A 27 11.95 0.60 -6.57
N LEU A 28 11.53 -0.68 -6.51
CA LEU A 28 10.30 -1.08 -5.83
C LEU A 28 10.41 -0.87 -4.32
N ASP A 29 11.51 -1.26 -3.71
CA ASP A 29 11.75 -1.06 -2.27
C ASP A 29 11.78 0.43 -1.91
N ASP A 30 12.44 1.26 -2.72
CA ASP A 30 12.48 2.71 -2.53
C ASP A 30 11.07 3.31 -2.61
N MET A 31 10.26 2.86 -3.56
CA MET A 31 8.86 3.28 -3.70
C MET A 31 8.02 2.87 -2.47
N PHE A 32 8.13 1.62 -2.01
CA PHE A 32 7.39 1.15 -0.83
C PHE A 32 7.86 1.83 0.46
N ASN A 33 9.12 2.20 0.55
CA ASN A 33 9.63 3.02 1.66
C ASN A 33 9.01 4.43 1.72
N LEU A 34 8.50 4.94 0.60
CA LEU A 34 7.70 6.17 0.59
C LEU A 34 6.22 5.90 0.90
N VAL A 35 5.67 4.81 0.38
CA VAL A 35 4.25 4.45 0.56
C VAL A 35 3.90 4.24 2.04
N LYS A 36 4.83 3.75 2.86
CA LYS A 36 4.60 3.56 4.31
C LYS A 36 4.23 4.84 5.08
N PHE A 37 4.47 6.03 4.50
CA PHE A 37 4.06 7.31 5.07
C PHE A 37 2.65 7.74 4.66
N ALA A 38 1.97 6.95 3.81
CA ALA A 38 0.58 7.22 3.46
C ALA A 38 -0.31 6.97 4.70
N PRO A 39 -1.30 7.85 4.94
CA PRO A 39 -2.21 7.66 6.06
C PRO A 39 -3.10 6.44 5.85
N SER A 40 -3.48 5.79 6.94
CA SER A 40 -4.51 4.74 6.97
C SER A 40 -5.50 5.02 8.11
N ALA A 41 -6.72 4.47 8.03
CA ALA A 41 -7.72 4.65 9.08
C ALA A 41 -7.16 4.09 10.41
N PHE A 42 -7.22 4.90 11.47
CA PHE A 42 -6.65 4.59 12.79
C PHE A 42 -5.18 4.14 12.76
N ASN A 43 -4.45 4.47 11.70
CA ASN A 43 -3.07 4.01 11.46
C ASN A 43 -2.91 2.48 11.44
N LEU A 44 -3.95 1.72 11.14
CA LEU A 44 -3.96 0.25 11.22
C LEU A 44 -3.11 -0.44 10.15
N GLN A 45 -2.63 0.29 9.14
CA GLN A 45 -1.71 -0.22 8.09
C GLN A 45 -2.27 -1.45 7.33
N HIS A 46 -3.56 -1.41 7.00
CA HIS A 46 -4.27 -2.55 6.42
C HIS A 46 -4.01 -2.81 4.95
N ALA A 47 -3.19 -2.01 4.27
CA ALA A 47 -2.81 -2.25 2.88
C ALA A 47 -1.52 -3.06 2.78
N HIS A 48 -1.59 -4.20 2.09
CA HIS A 48 -0.43 -5.00 1.73
C HIS A 48 -0.19 -4.90 0.22
N TYR A 49 1.07 -4.78 -0.17
CA TYR A 49 1.47 -4.60 -1.56
C TYR A 49 2.32 -5.79 -2.00
N VAL A 50 1.86 -6.48 -3.05
CA VAL A 50 2.58 -7.63 -3.61
C VAL A 50 3.03 -7.28 -5.03
N PRO A 51 4.31 -6.96 -5.24
CA PRO A 51 4.85 -6.71 -6.57
C PRO A 51 5.05 -8.03 -7.32
N VAL A 52 4.56 -8.09 -8.54
CA VAL A 52 4.72 -9.21 -9.47
C VAL A 52 5.54 -8.73 -10.66
N ILE A 53 6.81 -9.16 -10.71
CA ILE A 53 7.76 -8.81 -11.78
C ILE A 53 8.07 -10.00 -12.70
N ASP A 54 7.91 -11.22 -12.21
CA ASP A 54 8.11 -12.44 -13.00
C ASP A 54 7.07 -12.57 -14.13
N GLN A 55 7.52 -12.85 -15.34
CA GLN A 55 6.66 -12.86 -16.53
C GLN A 55 5.59 -13.97 -16.43
N THR A 56 5.95 -15.16 -15.95
CA THR A 56 5.00 -16.28 -15.79
C THR A 56 3.91 -15.94 -14.76
N LYS A 57 4.29 -15.27 -13.69
CA LYS A 57 3.32 -14.78 -12.70
C LYS A 57 2.43 -13.68 -13.27
N LYS A 58 2.97 -12.77 -14.07
CA LYS A 58 2.18 -11.74 -14.76
C LYS A 58 1.17 -12.35 -15.73
N GLU A 59 1.50 -13.46 -16.39
CA GLU A 59 0.55 -14.20 -17.25
C GLU A 59 -0.63 -14.76 -16.42
N GLN A 60 -0.37 -15.30 -15.23
CA GLN A 60 -1.43 -15.75 -14.32
C GLN A 60 -2.31 -14.58 -13.86
N VAL A 61 -1.70 -13.45 -13.50
CA VAL A 61 -2.45 -12.24 -13.13
C VAL A 61 -3.25 -11.70 -14.31
N HIS A 62 -2.69 -11.75 -15.54
CA HIS A 62 -3.38 -11.33 -16.75
C HIS A 62 -4.67 -12.12 -16.99
N GLU A 63 -4.63 -13.45 -16.84
CA GLU A 63 -5.84 -14.29 -16.94
C GLU A 63 -6.89 -13.90 -15.88
N ALA A 64 -6.48 -13.68 -14.65
CA ALA A 64 -7.38 -13.27 -13.56
C ALA A 64 -7.90 -11.83 -13.72
N ALA A 65 -7.13 -10.94 -14.39
CA ALA A 65 -7.45 -9.53 -14.58
C ALA A 65 -8.16 -9.24 -15.92
N PHE A 66 -9.05 -10.12 -16.36
CA PHE A 66 -9.85 -9.98 -17.59
C PHE A 66 -8.99 -9.78 -18.85
N LYS A 67 -7.83 -10.41 -18.91
CA LYS A 67 -6.90 -10.37 -20.04
C LYS A 67 -6.45 -8.97 -20.47
N GLN A 68 -6.28 -8.08 -19.49
CA GLN A 68 -5.81 -6.72 -19.76
C GLN A 68 -4.37 -6.72 -20.27
N TYR A 69 -4.17 -6.33 -21.52
CA TYR A 69 -2.86 -6.33 -22.18
C TYR A 69 -1.76 -5.59 -21.44
N LYS A 70 -2.11 -4.49 -20.76
CA LYS A 70 -1.17 -3.70 -19.95
C LYS A 70 -0.51 -4.49 -18.80
N VAL A 71 -1.15 -5.55 -18.33
CA VAL A 71 -0.57 -6.44 -17.31
C VAL A 71 0.67 -7.15 -17.82
N LEU A 72 0.64 -7.60 -19.08
CA LEU A 72 1.77 -8.31 -19.68
C LEU A 72 2.95 -7.39 -20.03
N THR A 73 2.66 -6.15 -20.40
CA THR A 73 3.67 -5.20 -20.90
C THR A 73 4.23 -4.27 -19.85
N SER A 74 3.60 -4.18 -18.68
CA SER A 74 4.14 -3.40 -17.56
C SER A 74 5.40 -4.02 -16.97
N SER A 75 6.30 -3.19 -16.44
CA SER A 75 7.51 -3.64 -15.74
C SER A 75 7.19 -4.44 -14.47
N ALA A 76 6.13 -4.05 -13.78
CA ALA A 76 5.59 -4.75 -12.61
C ALA A 76 4.07 -4.59 -12.54
N VAL A 77 3.41 -5.55 -11.90
CA VAL A 77 2.02 -5.43 -11.44
C VAL A 77 2.04 -5.42 -9.92
N ILE A 78 1.38 -4.45 -9.31
CA ILE A 78 1.27 -4.38 -7.86
C ILE A 78 -0.15 -4.80 -7.48
N ALA A 79 -0.28 -5.97 -6.83
CA ALA A 79 -1.53 -6.35 -6.20
C ALA A 79 -1.64 -5.65 -4.84
N VAL A 80 -2.74 -4.95 -4.63
CA VAL A 80 -3.05 -4.28 -3.36
C VAL A 80 -4.10 -5.12 -2.64
N LEU A 81 -3.75 -5.61 -1.46
CA LEU A 81 -4.61 -6.44 -0.61
C LEU A 81 -5.02 -5.64 0.61
N GLY A 82 -6.28 -5.79 1.03
CA GLY A 82 -6.76 -5.26 2.30
C GLY A 82 -6.73 -6.36 3.36
N ASP A 83 -6.12 -6.06 4.50
CA ASP A 83 -6.16 -6.94 5.67
C ASP A 83 -7.47 -6.68 6.43
N LEU A 84 -8.32 -7.69 6.50
CA LEU A 84 -9.61 -7.61 7.19
C LEU A 84 -9.47 -7.66 8.72
N GLU A 85 -8.32 -8.12 9.21
CA GLU A 85 -8.02 -8.25 10.64
C GLU A 85 -7.03 -7.19 11.14
N ALA A 86 -6.76 -6.15 10.34
CA ALA A 86 -5.81 -5.09 10.67
C ALA A 86 -6.16 -4.35 11.98
N TYR A 87 -7.41 -4.41 12.45
CA TYR A 87 -7.81 -3.83 13.73
C TYR A 87 -7.06 -4.43 14.92
N HIS A 88 -6.57 -5.66 14.82
CA HIS A 88 -5.70 -6.25 15.83
C HIS A 88 -4.37 -5.49 16.02
N ASN A 89 -3.98 -4.64 15.06
CA ASN A 89 -2.79 -3.80 15.18
C ASN A 89 -3.01 -2.57 16.09
N VAL A 90 -4.24 -2.27 16.48
CA VAL A 90 -4.55 -1.05 17.28
C VAL A 90 -3.82 -1.04 18.62
N GLY A 91 -3.78 -2.19 19.32
CA GLY A 91 -3.08 -2.33 20.59
C GLY A 91 -1.58 -2.01 20.45
N PRO A 92 -0.81 -2.83 19.69
CA PRO A 92 0.62 -2.61 19.50
C PRO A 92 1.01 -1.21 19.00
N ILE A 93 0.21 -0.62 18.09
CA ILE A 93 0.46 0.74 17.58
C ILE A 93 0.31 1.78 18.69
N ASN A 94 -0.77 1.70 19.47
CA ASN A 94 -1.04 2.66 20.55
C ASN A 94 -0.14 2.45 21.78
N GLU A 95 0.34 1.24 22.07
CA GLU A 95 1.40 0.99 23.04
C GLU A 95 2.66 1.78 22.72
N GLY A 96 3.05 1.87 21.46
CA GLY A 96 4.15 2.71 21.01
C GLY A 96 3.91 4.19 21.33
N LEU A 97 2.72 4.72 21.05
CA LEU A 97 2.35 6.10 21.34
C LEU A 97 2.29 6.40 22.85
N LEU A 98 1.77 5.46 23.62
CA LEU A 98 1.73 5.54 25.09
C LEU A 98 3.16 5.58 25.67
N SER A 99 4.04 4.70 25.20
CA SER A 99 5.44 4.65 25.65
C SER A 99 6.24 5.91 25.34
N LEU A 100 5.86 6.62 24.27
CA LEU A 100 6.44 7.91 23.89
C LEU A 100 5.79 9.10 24.59
N GLY A 101 4.76 8.88 25.41
CA GLY A 101 4.01 9.94 26.08
C GLY A 101 3.19 10.83 25.13
N VAL A 102 2.85 10.34 23.95
CA VAL A 102 2.01 11.05 22.96
C VAL A 102 0.53 10.95 23.35
N ILE A 103 0.12 9.83 23.93
CA ILE A 103 -1.20 9.57 24.50
C ILE A 103 -1.06 9.12 25.96
N ASP A 104 -2.13 9.30 26.75
CA ASP A 104 -2.20 8.77 28.10
C ASP A 104 -2.86 7.38 28.17
N GLN A 105 -2.88 6.77 29.35
CA GLN A 105 -3.42 5.42 29.57
C GLN A 105 -4.92 5.36 29.24
N ARG A 106 -5.68 6.40 29.53
CA ARG A 106 -7.11 6.46 29.26
C ARG A 106 -7.38 6.53 27.76
N GLU A 107 -6.66 7.40 27.05
CA GLU A 107 -6.74 7.54 25.60
C GLU A 107 -6.38 6.22 24.89
N PHE A 108 -5.37 5.50 25.42
CA PHE A 108 -5.00 4.17 24.95
C PHE A 108 -6.19 3.20 25.05
N GLU A 109 -6.76 3.05 26.25
CA GLU A 109 -7.85 2.10 26.51
C GLU A 109 -9.12 2.43 25.70
N GLU A 110 -9.50 3.71 25.65
CA GLU A 110 -10.64 4.19 24.86
C GLU A 110 -10.45 3.92 23.36
N THR A 111 -9.25 4.16 22.82
CA THR A 111 -8.95 3.95 21.39
C THR A 111 -8.96 2.46 21.05
N VAL A 112 -8.31 1.62 21.84
CA VAL A 112 -8.25 0.18 21.59
C VAL A 112 -9.66 -0.43 21.62
N SER A 113 -10.46 -0.12 22.65
CA SER A 113 -11.83 -0.62 22.76
C SER A 113 -12.68 -0.15 21.60
N SER A 114 -12.69 1.14 21.30
CA SER A 114 -13.57 1.72 20.29
C SER A 114 -13.24 1.24 18.87
N VAL A 115 -11.96 1.04 18.55
CA VAL A 115 -11.56 0.51 17.24
C VAL A 115 -11.90 -0.98 17.14
N THR A 116 -11.65 -1.77 18.19
CA THR A 116 -12.03 -3.19 18.20
C THR A 116 -13.55 -3.35 17.99
N ASP A 117 -14.36 -2.65 18.77
CA ASP A 117 -15.84 -2.70 18.69
C ASP A 117 -16.37 -2.25 17.29
N MET A 118 -15.63 -1.40 16.58
CA MET A 118 -16.03 -0.90 15.26
C MET A 118 -15.83 -1.94 14.15
N TYR A 119 -14.82 -2.81 14.28
CA TYR A 119 -14.40 -3.75 13.24
C TYR A 119 -14.83 -5.20 13.50
N GLU A 120 -15.22 -5.58 14.72
CA GLU A 120 -15.86 -6.86 15.05
C GLU A 120 -17.35 -6.88 14.65
#